data_003a321008387cff7a4243b1e8216a46
#
_entry.id   003a321008387cff7a4243b1e8216a46
#
_cell.length_a   1.000
_cell.length_b   1.000
_cell.length_c   1.000
_cell.angle_alpha   90.00
_cell.angle_beta   90.00
_cell.angle_gamma   90.00
#
_symmetry.space_group_name_H-M   'P 1'
#
loop_
_entity.id
_entity.type
_entity.pdbx_description
1 polymer ?
#
loop_
_entity_poly.entity_id
_entity_poly.type
_entity_poly.pdbx_seq_one_letter_code
_entity_poly.pdbx_strand_id
1 'polypeptide(L)'
;ERRNEDLQDRILELEEEARQRDYQQAKQIQEIKTAYERQNSKLSEFVDFVKRYFPYVEKLMPTIKFLRDTLNFGDAVIRKLCIFKDVSIKGELYSREFNQHFRADKTICSLKEDKDGNFNLNIDGVSHISWFRRKKDEFMQALGVPTRKQDKGIRL
;
A
#
# COMPACT_ATOMS: atom_id res chain seq x y z
N GLU A 1 38.10 -7.23 60.35
CA GLU A 1 37.81 -8.58 59.78
C GLU A 1 36.33 -8.74 59.45
N ARG A 2 35.39 -8.57 60.36
CA ARG A 2 33.94 -8.71 60.09
C ARG A 2 33.40 -7.86 58.90
N ARG A 3 33.86 -6.63 58.75
CA ARG A 3 33.42 -5.73 57.70
C ARG A 3 33.87 -6.18 56.32
N ASN A 4 34.94 -6.95 56.21
CA ASN A 4 35.44 -7.50 54.96
C ASN A 4 34.67 -8.77 54.55
N GLU A 5 34.27 -9.55 55.54
CA GLU A 5 33.40 -10.74 55.31
C GLU A 5 32.01 -10.31 54.87
N ASP A 6 31.40 -9.34 55.50
CA ASP A 6 30.08 -8.79 55.11
C ASP A 6 30.09 -8.21 53.68
N LEU A 7 31.19 -7.61 53.23
CA LEU A 7 31.34 -7.11 51.86
C LEU A 7 31.53 -8.22 50.85
N GLN A 8 32.23 -9.27 51.20
CA GLN A 8 32.41 -10.45 50.33
C GLN A 8 31.09 -11.19 50.13
N ASP A 9 30.34 -11.38 51.20
CA ASP A 9 29.00 -12.01 51.10
C ASP A 9 28.04 -11.17 50.24
N ARG A 10 28.09 -9.85 50.37
CA ARG A 10 27.27 -8.97 49.52
C ARG A 10 27.66 -8.98 48.06
N ILE A 11 28.95 -9.12 47.76
CA ILE A 11 29.42 -9.27 46.36
C ILE A 11 28.90 -10.58 45.76
N LEU A 12 28.97 -11.68 46.52
CA LEU A 12 28.46 -12.98 46.04
C LEU A 12 26.94 -12.96 45.76
N GLU A 13 26.19 -12.32 46.68
CA GLU A 13 24.74 -12.13 46.46
C GLU A 13 24.44 -11.33 45.18
N LEU A 14 25.15 -10.22 44.97
CA LEU A 14 24.96 -9.38 43.78
C LEU A 14 25.38 -10.09 42.47
N GLU A 15 26.43 -10.89 42.51
CA GLU A 15 26.87 -11.70 41.39
C GLU A 15 25.84 -12.79 41.03
N GLU A 16 25.22 -13.40 42.06
CA GLU A 16 24.18 -14.39 41.82
C GLU A 16 22.90 -13.75 41.28
N GLU A 17 22.48 -12.60 41.82
CA GLU A 17 21.36 -11.82 41.32
C GLU A 17 21.60 -11.37 39.87
N ALA A 18 22.83 -10.98 39.51
CA ALA A 18 23.20 -10.61 38.16
C ALA A 18 23.09 -11.81 37.22
N ARG A 19 23.63 -12.96 37.59
CA ARG A 19 23.53 -14.21 36.82
C ARG A 19 22.09 -14.64 36.58
N GLN A 20 21.25 -14.54 37.61
CA GLN A 20 19.83 -14.88 37.48
C GLN A 20 19.10 -13.92 36.54
N ARG A 21 19.38 -12.63 36.59
CA ARG A 21 18.82 -11.63 35.68
C ARG A 21 19.25 -11.90 34.22
N ASP A 22 20.52 -12.16 33.99
CA ASP A 22 21.07 -12.48 32.68
C ASP A 22 20.44 -13.75 32.11
N TYR A 23 20.27 -14.77 32.93
CA TYR A 23 19.60 -16.02 32.52
C TYR A 23 18.13 -15.77 32.16
N GLN A 24 17.42 -14.99 32.95
CA GLN A 24 16.01 -14.66 32.68
C GLN A 24 15.86 -13.83 31.40
N GLN A 25 16.74 -12.86 31.18
CA GLN A 25 16.75 -12.06 29.97
C GLN A 25 17.06 -12.93 28.73
N ALA A 26 18.05 -13.80 28.80
CA ALA A 26 18.39 -14.74 27.74
C ALA A 26 17.22 -15.65 27.38
N LYS A 27 16.52 -16.17 28.40
CA LYS A 27 15.32 -16.98 28.22
C LYS A 27 14.19 -16.21 27.53
N GLN A 28 13.90 -14.99 27.97
CA GLN A 28 12.89 -14.13 27.35
C GLN A 28 13.22 -13.82 25.89
N ILE A 29 14.47 -13.48 25.58
CA ILE A 29 14.93 -13.24 24.21
C ILE A 29 14.72 -14.49 23.35
N GLN A 30 15.04 -15.66 23.86
CA GLN A 30 14.86 -16.92 23.14
C GLN A 30 13.38 -17.23 22.88
N GLU A 31 12.52 -16.98 23.86
CA GLU A 31 11.05 -17.16 23.71
C GLU A 31 10.48 -16.22 22.63
N ILE A 32 10.87 -14.93 22.66
CA ILE A 32 10.47 -13.92 21.68
C ILE A 32 10.98 -14.34 20.27
N LYS A 33 12.23 -14.76 20.16
CA LYS A 33 12.83 -15.22 18.90
C LYS A 33 12.06 -16.40 18.33
N THR A 34 11.76 -17.41 19.14
CA THR A 34 11.02 -18.59 18.71
C THR A 34 9.59 -18.25 18.26
N ALA A 35 8.91 -17.36 18.99
CA ALA A 35 7.58 -16.89 18.61
C ALA A 35 7.60 -16.12 17.28
N TYR A 36 8.60 -15.26 17.08
CA TYR A 36 8.80 -14.50 15.84
C TYR A 36 9.11 -15.41 14.65
N GLU A 37 9.99 -16.39 14.80
CA GLU A 37 10.31 -17.37 13.77
C GLU A 37 9.07 -18.20 13.36
N ARG A 38 8.26 -18.61 14.33
CA ARG A 38 6.99 -19.32 14.06
C ARG A 38 5.99 -18.44 13.29
N GLN A 39 5.87 -17.16 13.67
CA GLN A 39 5.00 -16.23 12.99
C GLN A 39 5.47 -15.96 11.55
N ASN A 40 6.78 -15.80 11.35
CA ASN A 40 7.36 -15.60 10.02
C ASN A 40 7.18 -16.83 9.14
N SER A 41 7.31 -18.05 9.68
CA SER A 41 7.08 -19.28 8.93
C SER A 41 5.63 -19.35 8.41
N LYS A 42 4.64 -19.08 9.27
CA LYS A 42 3.23 -19.03 8.87
C LYS A 42 2.95 -17.96 7.81
N LEU A 43 3.56 -16.79 7.96
CA LEU A 43 3.42 -15.71 6.97
C LEU A 43 4.04 -16.11 5.63
N SER A 44 5.21 -16.74 5.63
CA SER A 44 5.86 -17.24 4.43
C SER A 44 5.00 -18.28 3.71
N GLU A 45 4.44 -19.24 4.43
CA GLU A 45 3.52 -20.24 3.88
C GLU A 45 2.29 -19.58 3.23
N PHE A 46 1.73 -18.57 3.89
CA PHE A 46 0.58 -17.82 3.36
C PHE A 46 0.96 -17.05 2.08
N VAL A 47 2.13 -16.38 2.08
CA VAL A 47 2.62 -15.66 0.89
C VAL A 47 2.84 -16.63 -0.28
N ASP A 48 3.44 -17.79 -0.03
CA ASP A 48 3.66 -18.81 -1.06
C ASP A 48 2.34 -19.37 -1.61
N PHE A 49 1.36 -19.56 -0.75
CA PHE A 49 -0.01 -19.95 -1.14
C PHE A 49 -0.63 -18.89 -2.06
N VAL A 50 -0.59 -17.62 -1.66
CA VAL A 50 -1.13 -16.50 -2.46
C VAL A 50 -0.44 -16.41 -3.82
N LYS A 51 0.89 -16.47 -3.86
CA LYS A 51 1.66 -16.42 -5.12
C LYS A 51 1.30 -17.57 -6.06
N ARG A 52 1.06 -18.75 -5.50
CA ARG A 52 0.72 -19.95 -6.29
C ARG A 52 -0.67 -19.91 -6.88
N TYR A 53 -1.66 -19.52 -6.08
CA TYR A 53 -3.07 -19.62 -6.47
C TYR A 53 -3.69 -18.29 -6.91
N PHE A 54 -3.10 -17.17 -6.52
CA PHE A 54 -3.56 -15.81 -6.84
C PHE A 54 -2.42 -14.92 -7.33
N PRO A 55 -1.71 -15.29 -8.41
CA PRO A 55 -0.51 -14.57 -8.87
C PRO A 55 -0.80 -13.12 -9.27
N TYR A 56 -2.05 -12.80 -9.61
CA TYR A 56 -2.47 -11.44 -9.95
C TYR A 56 -2.49 -10.48 -8.76
N VAL A 57 -2.53 -10.99 -7.52
CA VAL A 57 -2.59 -10.15 -6.31
C VAL A 57 -1.34 -9.28 -6.20
N GLU A 58 -0.16 -9.80 -6.52
CA GLU A 58 1.08 -9.04 -6.50
C GLU A 58 1.03 -7.84 -7.49
N LYS A 59 0.44 -8.05 -8.66
CA LYS A 59 0.26 -7.01 -9.67
C LYS A 59 -0.84 -6.00 -9.34
N LEU A 60 -1.80 -6.37 -8.49
CA LEU A 60 -2.81 -5.45 -7.96
C LEU A 60 -2.26 -4.48 -6.91
N MET A 61 -1.22 -4.85 -6.19
CA MET A 61 -0.73 -4.05 -5.06
C MET A 61 -0.36 -2.60 -5.42
N PRO A 62 0.37 -2.30 -6.51
CA PRO A 62 0.64 -0.93 -6.91
C PRO A 62 -0.63 -0.13 -7.21
N THR A 63 -1.60 -0.78 -7.84
CA THR A 63 -2.91 -0.17 -8.16
C THR A 63 -3.71 0.12 -6.90
N ILE A 64 -3.76 -0.81 -5.95
CA ILE A 64 -4.42 -0.59 -4.65
C ILE A 64 -3.80 0.58 -3.90
N LYS A 65 -2.47 0.69 -3.89
CA LYS A 65 -1.78 1.84 -3.32
C LYS A 65 -2.19 3.15 -3.98
N PHE A 66 -2.23 3.17 -5.29
CA PHE A 66 -2.68 4.34 -6.05
C PHE A 66 -4.12 4.74 -5.72
N LEU A 67 -5.05 3.79 -5.69
CA LEU A 67 -6.45 4.03 -5.35
C LEU A 67 -6.62 4.59 -3.93
N ARG A 68 -5.88 4.04 -2.98
CA ARG A 68 -5.94 4.46 -1.57
C ARG A 68 -5.23 5.78 -1.33
N ASP A 69 -3.96 5.88 -1.74
CA ASP A 69 -3.06 6.96 -1.32
C ASP A 69 -3.16 8.20 -2.23
N THR A 70 -3.50 8.01 -3.50
CA THR A 70 -3.63 9.10 -4.47
C THR A 70 -5.08 9.53 -4.67
N LEU A 71 -5.99 8.60 -4.93
CA LEU A 71 -7.39 8.88 -5.17
C LEU A 71 -8.24 8.91 -3.90
N ASN A 72 -7.67 8.49 -2.78
CA ASN A 72 -8.34 8.45 -1.48
C ASN A 72 -9.67 7.67 -1.48
N PHE A 73 -9.70 6.55 -2.22
CA PHE A 73 -10.86 5.67 -2.21
C PHE A 73 -10.97 4.93 -0.89
N GLY A 74 -12.19 4.81 -0.38
CA GLY A 74 -12.47 3.99 0.81
C GLY A 74 -12.34 2.49 0.53
N ASP A 75 -12.12 1.71 1.59
CA ASP A 75 -11.91 0.26 1.50
C ASP A 75 -13.05 -0.49 0.79
N ALA A 76 -14.31 -0.07 0.98
CA ALA A 76 -15.46 -0.68 0.34
C ALA A 76 -15.41 -0.55 -1.19
N VAL A 77 -14.96 0.60 -1.69
CA VAL A 77 -14.77 0.86 -3.12
C VAL A 77 -13.62 0.03 -3.66
N ILE A 78 -12.48 0.05 -2.98
CA ILE A 78 -11.28 -0.72 -3.37
C ILE A 78 -11.60 -2.21 -3.44
N ARG A 79 -12.28 -2.76 -2.44
CA ARG A 79 -12.69 -4.19 -2.44
C ARG A 79 -13.53 -4.57 -3.65
N LYS A 80 -14.50 -3.72 -4.02
CA LYS A 80 -15.33 -3.96 -5.21
C LYS A 80 -14.51 -3.90 -6.50
N LEU A 81 -13.59 -2.95 -6.62
CA LEU A 81 -12.71 -2.85 -7.76
C LEU A 81 -11.76 -4.07 -7.87
N CYS A 82 -11.22 -4.55 -6.73
CA CYS A 82 -10.33 -5.72 -6.70
C CYS A 82 -11.00 -7.04 -7.10
N ILE A 83 -12.31 -7.13 -7.01
CA ILE A 83 -13.09 -8.25 -7.56
C ILE A 83 -13.67 -7.94 -8.95
N PHE A 84 -13.10 -6.94 -9.62
CA PHE A 84 -13.45 -6.52 -11.00
C PHE A 84 -14.91 -6.11 -11.19
N LYS A 85 -15.53 -5.55 -10.15
CA LYS A 85 -16.85 -4.92 -10.24
C LYS A 85 -16.70 -3.43 -10.53
N ASP A 86 -17.56 -2.93 -11.40
CA ASP A 86 -17.69 -1.51 -11.68
C ASP A 86 -18.29 -0.79 -10.47
N VAL A 87 -17.75 0.39 -10.16
CA VAL A 87 -18.19 1.21 -9.04
C VAL A 87 -18.48 2.62 -9.51
N SER A 88 -19.67 3.12 -9.19
CA SER A 88 -20.00 4.53 -9.42
C SER A 88 -19.41 5.41 -8.32
N ILE A 89 -18.65 6.42 -8.71
CA ILE A 89 -17.97 7.35 -7.83
C ILE A 89 -18.57 8.75 -7.98
N LYS A 90 -18.76 9.42 -6.85
CA LYS A 90 -19.12 10.83 -6.78
C LYS A 90 -18.19 11.54 -5.81
N GLY A 91 -17.60 12.64 -6.24
CA GLY A 91 -16.66 13.40 -5.43
C GLY A 91 -15.56 14.03 -6.26
N GLU A 92 -14.42 14.27 -5.64
CA GLU A 92 -13.26 14.85 -6.30
C GLU A 92 -12.13 13.83 -6.41
N LEU A 93 -11.53 13.72 -7.59
CA LEU A 93 -10.41 12.85 -7.89
C LEU A 93 -9.17 13.68 -8.15
N TYR A 94 -8.07 13.33 -7.49
CA TYR A 94 -6.80 14.03 -7.62
C TYR A 94 -5.98 13.51 -8.79
N SER A 95 -5.50 14.41 -9.64
CA SER A 95 -4.56 14.10 -10.71
C SER A 95 -3.13 14.50 -10.32
N ARG A 96 -2.22 13.52 -10.32
CA ARG A 96 -0.79 13.79 -10.11
C ARG A 96 -0.18 14.59 -11.26
N GLU A 97 -0.59 14.30 -12.50
CA GLU A 97 -0.07 14.96 -13.71
C GLU A 97 -0.33 16.47 -13.68
N PHE A 98 -1.52 16.87 -13.22
CA PHE A 98 -1.92 18.28 -13.19
C PHE A 98 -1.86 18.92 -11.80
N ASN A 99 -1.54 18.13 -10.77
CA ASN A 99 -1.56 18.56 -9.38
C ASN A 99 -2.87 19.29 -9.01
N GLN A 100 -3.99 18.72 -9.42
CA GLN A 100 -5.32 19.32 -9.34
C GLN A 100 -6.39 18.27 -9.09
N HIS A 101 -7.46 18.66 -8.38
CA HIS A 101 -8.66 17.87 -8.22
C HIS A 101 -9.66 18.14 -9.34
N PHE A 102 -10.32 17.08 -9.82
CA PHE A 102 -11.37 17.14 -10.81
C PHE A 102 -12.63 16.49 -10.28
N ARG A 103 -13.77 17.12 -10.51
CA ARG A 103 -15.06 16.61 -10.06
C ARG A 103 -15.49 15.39 -10.87
N ALA A 104 -15.82 14.31 -10.16
CA ALA A 104 -16.50 13.14 -10.69
C ALA A 104 -17.96 13.15 -10.22
N ASP A 105 -18.88 13.02 -11.15
CA ASP A 105 -20.32 12.91 -10.86
C ASP A 105 -20.88 11.70 -11.59
N LYS A 106 -21.31 10.70 -10.79
CA LYS A 106 -21.77 9.39 -11.30
C LYS A 106 -20.78 8.72 -12.27
N THR A 107 -19.51 8.90 -12.01
CA THR A 107 -18.41 8.39 -12.84
C THR A 107 -18.19 6.93 -12.52
N ILE A 108 -18.12 6.09 -13.54
CA ILE A 108 -17.93 4.64 -13.39
C ILE A 108 -16.45 4.31 -13.43
N CYS A 109 -15.95 3.73 -12.33
CA CYS A 109 -14.60 3.23 -12.21
C CYS A 109 -14.56 1.71 -12.33
N SER A 110 -13.55 1.19 -13.04
CA SER A 110 -13.30 -0.24 -13.17
C SER A 110 -11.78 -0.51 -13.26
N LEU A 111 -11.35 -1.69 -12.89
CA LEU A 111 -9.99 -2.14 -13.15
C LEU A 111 -9.94 -2.96 -14.43
N LYS A 112 -8.94 -2.67 -15.27
CA LYS A 112 -8.66 -3.42 -16.50
C LYS A 112 -7.22 -3.90 -16.49
N GLU A 113 -7.02 -5.13 -16.93
CA GLU A 113 -5.71 -5.71 -17.16
C GLU A 113 -5.17 -5.24 -18.51
N ASP A 114 -3.92 -4.81 -18.54
CA ASP A 114 -3.21 -4.46 -19.76
C ASP A 114 -2.51 -5.69 -20.40
N LYS A 115 -1.81 -5.47 -21.50
CA LYS A 115 -1.10 -6.52 -22.22
C LYS A 115 0.04 -7.17 -21.43
N ASP A 116 0.57 -6.44 -20.45
CA ASP A 116 1.67 -6.88 -19.58
C ASP A 116 1.15 -7.52 -18.28
N GLY A 117 -0.17 -7.64 -18.14
CA GLY A 117 -0.83 -8.20 -16.97
C GLY A 117 -0.87 -7.27 -15.77
N ASN A 118 -0.62 -5.98 -15.96
CA ASN A 118 -0.80 -4.96 -14.93
C ASN A 118 -2.24 -4.48 -14.90
N PHE A 119 -2.70 -4.05 -13.73
CA PHE A 119 -4.06 -3.54 -13.56
C PHE A 119 -4.07 -2.03 -13.53
N ASN A 120 -4.90 -1.45 -14.39
CA ASN A 120 -5.05 0.00 -14.53
C ASN A 120 -6.48 0.42 -14.23
N LEU A 121 -6.63 1.58 -13.62
CA LEU A 121 -7.94 2.17 -13.38
C LEU A 121 -8.48 2.79 -14.68
N ASN A 122 -9.65 2.35 -15.07
CA ASN A 122 -10.45 2.98 -16.09
C ASN A 122 -11.59 3.80 -15.46
N ILE A 123 -11.83 4.95 -16.02
CA ILE A 123 -12.88 5.88 -15.59
C ILE A 123 -13.74 6.19 -16.84
N ASP A 124 -15.03 5.92 -16.74
CA ASP A 124 -15.97 6.07 -17.87
C ASP A 124 -15.49 5.38 -19.16
N GLY A 125 -14.90 4.20 -19.02
CA GLY A 125 -14.45 3.36 -20.14
C GLY A 125 -13.09 3.75 -20.75
N VAL A 126 -12.43 4.80 -20.25
CA VAL A 126 -11.09 5.21 -20.70
C VAL A 126 -10.09 5.15 -19.56
N SER A 127 -8.78 5.11 -19.88
CA SER A 127 -7.76 5.14 -18.83
C SER A 127 -7.92 6.38 -17.95
N HIS A 128 -7.59 6.26 -16.65
CA HIS A 128 -7.65 7.41 -15.73
C HIS A 128 -6.81 8.59 -16.22
N ILE A 129 -5.67 8.35 -16.87
CA ILE A 129 -4.82 9.40 -17.45
C ILE A 129 -5.58 10.15 -18.55
N SER A 130 -6.21 9.43 -19.48
CA SER A 130 -7.00 10.02 -20.57
C SER A 130 -8.22 10.77 -20.04
N TRP A 131 -8.86 10.23 -18.99
CA TRP A 131 -9.98 10.90 -18.33
C TRP A 131 -9.57 12.22 -17.71
N PHE A 132 -8.46 12.26 -16.96
CA PHE A 132 -7.95 13.50 -16.37
C PHE A 132 -7.56 14.53 -17.43
N ARG A 133 -6.91 14.11 -18.53
CA ARG A 133 -6.55 15.01 -19.64
C ARG A 133 -7.80 15.63 -20.27
N ARG A 134 -8.82 14.84 -20.50
CA ARG A 134 -10.11 15.35 -21.01
C ARG A 134 -10.73 16.36 -20.04
N LYS A 135 -10.75 16.05 -18.73
CA LYS A 135 -11.24 16.97 -17.70
C LYS A 135 -10.43 18.27 -17.63
N LYS A 136 -9.13 18.19 -17.82
CA LYS A 136 -8.27 19.37 -17.91
C LYS A 136 -8.62 20.23 -19.12
N ASP A 137 -8.82 19.63 -20.27
CA ASP A 137 -9.21 20.34 -21.49
C ASP A 137 -10.58 21.00 -21.33
N GLU A 138 -11.57 20.32 -20.79
CA GLU A 138 -12.89 20.89 -20.47
C GLU A 138 -12.77 22.09 -19.53
N PHE A 139 -11.94 21.99 -18.49
CA PHE A 139 -11.70 23.07 -17.54
C PHE A 139 -11.04 24.30 -18.22
N MET A 140 -10.03 24.07 -19.07
CA MET A 140 -9.34 25.13 -19.80
C MET A 140 -10.27 25.81 -20.80
N GLN A 141 -11.11 25.04 -21.50
CA GLN A 141 -12.14 25.60 -22.40
C GLN A 141 -13.15 26.46 -21.66
N ALA A 142 -13.59 26.05 -20.47
CA ALA A 142 -14.48 26.83 -19.64
C ALA A 142 -13.87 28.16 -19.17
N LEU A 143 -12.54 28.23 -19.05
CA LEU A 143 -11.78 29.45 -18.76
C LEU A 143 -11.48 30.31 -20.01
N GLY A 144 -11.91 29.88 -21.22
CA GLY A 144 -11.62 30.58 -22.46
C GLY A 144 -10.17 30.45 -22.95
N VAL A 145 -9.39 29.51 -22.42
CA VAL A 145 -8.01 29.24 -22.84
C VAL A 145 -8.06 28.28 -24.03
N PRO A 146 -7.44 28.60 -25.20
CA PRO A 146 -7.41 27.69 -26.33
C PRO A 146 -6.59 26.45 -25.99
N THR A 147 -7.22 25.28 -26.09
CA THR A 147 -6.52 24.00 -25.98
C THR A 147 -5.74 23.75 -27.27
N ARG A 148 -4.43 23.42 -27.15
CA ARG A 148 -3.66 22.94 -28.32
C ARG A 148 -4.35 21.71 -28.88
N LYS A 149 -4.94 21.82 -30.07
CA LYS A 149 -5.27 20.67 -30.91
C LYS A 149 -3.97 19.91 -31.13
N GLN A 150 -3.91 18.65 -30.70
CA GLN A 150 -2.84 17.78 -31.14
C GLN A 150 -2.98 17.67 -32.64
N ASP A 151 -2.07 18.33 -33.37
CA ASP A 151 -1.87 18.09 -34.79
C ASP A 151 -1.60 16.59 -34.96
N LYS A 152 -2.59 15.86 -35.42
CA LYS A 152 -2.36 14.56 -36.02
C LYS A 152 -1.56 14.85 -37.29
N GLY A 153 -0.24 14.77 -37.17
CA GLY A 153 0.65 14.90 -38.31
C GLY A 153 0.18 13.98 -39.42
N ILE A 154 -0.31 14.58 -40.48
CA ILE A 154 -0.56 13.92 -41.75
C ILE A 154 0.82 13.48 -42.23
N ARG A 155 1.13 12.19 -42.14
CA ARG A 155 2.23 11.62 -42.90
C ARG A 155 1.78 11.54 -44.37
N LEU A 156 2.37 12.42 -45.17
CA LEU A 156 2.47 12.22 -46.61
C LEU A 156 3.48 11.11 -46.91
#